data_ec90556037cdf689a51bff3cc2848788
#
_entry.id   ec90556037cdf689a51bff3cc2848788
#
_cell.length_a   1.000
_cell.length_b   1.000
_cell.length_c   1.000
_cell.angle_alpha   90.00
_cell.angle_beta   90.00
_cell.angle_gamma   90.00
#
_symmetry.space_group_name_H-M   'P 1'
#
loop_
_entity.id
_entity.type
_entity.pdbx_description
1 polymer ?
#
loop_
_entity_poly.entity_id
_entity_poly.type
_entity_poly.pdbx_seq_one_letter_code
_entity_poly.pdbx_strand_id
1 'polypeptide(L)'
;MKIKSLNKFIILATFLLSLSYTANSQVLISLLLGDKLNSEKLKFGLDGGVNFSTISNLDPSQYKAHFNLGFYFDFLLKENTHWYLHTGVLVKSTMGPQGMDTYFTGNANLDSIYVGGNIERKLSYFSVPVLLRYKFKNEIFVEAGPNLGLLYKANDYFYTDVNEEDDLTYKLENRDLYNRIDAGVMAGVGFHVLKGTGYNIGLRYYYGLTGLMKDNTGDPQRNSAFYLYASLPVGAGEKAKAKAEAKELEKEAKKAGKEKK
;
A
#
# COMPACT_ATOMS: atom_id res chain seq x y z
N MET A 1 10.65 38.34 8.25
CA MET A 1 9.61 37.27 8.35
C MET A 1 8.97 36.85 7.01
N LYS A 2 9.39 37.32 5.83
CA LYS A 2 8.82 36.97 4.51
C LYS A 2 9.55 35.87 3.74
N ILE A 3 10.81 35.53 4.09
CA ILE A 3 11.63 34.57 3.31
C ILE A 3 11.23 33.10 3.57
N LYS A 4 10.81 32.75 4.78
CA LYS A 4 10.36 31.35 5.12
C LYS A 4 9.08 30.94 4.43
N SER A 5 8.21 31.88 4.05
CA SER A 5 6.97 31.63 3.33
C SER A 5 7.24 31.36 1.83
N LEU A 6 8.20 32.07 1.24
CA LEU A 6 8.57 31.94 -0.16
C LEU A 6 9.20 30.55 -0.44
N ASN A 7 10.05 30.06 0.45
CA ASN A 7 10.67 28.74 0.31
C ASN A 7 9.63 27.60 0.38
N LYS A 8 8.61 27.71 1.27
CA LYS A 8 7.52 26.74 1.32
C LYS A 8 6.68 26.74 0.05
N PHE A 9 6.44 27.92 -0.52
CA PHE A 9 5.70 28.04 -1.78
C PHE A 9 6.49 27.48 -2.96
N ILE A 10 7.80 27.71 -3.02
CA ILE A 10 8.70 27.14 -4.04
C ILE A 10 8.75 25.61 -3.92
N ILE A 11 8.88 25.07 -2.72
CA ILE A 11 8.89 23.61 -2.49
C ILE A 11 7.54 22.99 -2.92
N LEU A 12 6.42 23.63 -2.57
CA LEU A 12 5.09 23.16 -2.99
C LEU A 12 4.92 23.25 -4.51
N ALA A 13 5.37 24.34 -5.13
CA ALA A 13 5.31 24.51 -6.59
C ALA A 13 6.21 23.49 -7.31
N THR A 14 7.41 23.22 -6.80
CA THR A 14 8.33 22.21 -7.36
C THR A 14 7.75 20.81 -7.20
N PHE A 15 7.09 20.51 -6.07
CA PHE A 15 6.39 19.25 -5.84
C PHE A 15 5.19 19.09 -6.80
N LEU A 16 4.39 20.14 -7.02
CA LEU A 16 3.29 20.12 -7.97
C LEU A 16 3.77 19.99 -9.44
N LEU A 17 4.91 20.61 -9.79
CA LEU A 17 5.52 20.47 -11.10
C LEU A 17 6.10 19.06 -11.32
N SER A 18 6.66 18.43 -10.28
CA SER A 18 7.13 17.03 -10.36
C SER A 18 5.98 16.03 -10.60
N LEU A 19 4.79 16.31 -10.06
CA LEU A 19 3.59 15.52 -10.34
C LEU A 19 3.13 15.62 -11.80
N SER A 20 3.43 16.72 -12.48
CA SER A 20 3.08 16.92 -13.90
C SER A 20 3.94 16.06 -14.84
N TYR A 21 5.19 15.75 -14.47
CA TYR A 21 6.05 14.84 -15.26
C TYR A 21 5.62 13.37 -15.14
N THR A 22 5.01 12.98 -14.02
CA THR A 22 4.46 11.61 -13.86
C THR A 22 3.17 11.41 -14.65
N ALA A 23 2.42 12.46 -14.95
CA ALA A 23 1.21 12.39 -15.77
C ALA A 23 1.47 11.88 -17.19
N ASN A 24 2.63 12.18 -17.76
CA ASN A 24 3.01 11.72 -19.12
C ASN A 24 3.30 10.20 -19.17
N SER A 25 3.85 9.62 -18.09
CA SER A 25 4.06 8.16 -18.01
C SER A 25 2.73 7.40 -17.80
N GLN A 26 1.80 7.99 -17.07
CA GLN A 26 0.44 7.45 -16.93
C GLN A 26 -0.32 7.50 -18.27
N VAL A 27 -0.15 8.57 -19.04
CA VAL A 27 -0.71 8.69 -20.39
C VAL A 27 -0.11 7.66 -21.34
N LEU A 28 1.19 7.36 -21.27
CA LEU A 28 1.82 6.33 -22.10
C LEU A 28 1.34 4.92 -21.74
N ILE A 29 1.24 4.58 -20.46
CA ILE A 29 0.68 3.29 -20.00
C ILE A 29 -0.80 3.20 -20.38
N SER A 30 -1.55 4.28 -20.23
CA SER A 30 -2.95 4.40 -20.64
C SER A 30 -3.12 4.23 -22.17
N LEU A 31 -2.22 4.81 -22.96
CA LEU A 31 -2.26 4.74 -24.42
C LEU A 31 -1.89 3.36 -24.96
N LEU A 32 -0.96 2.67 -24.29
CA LEU A 32 -0.51 1.32 -24.69
C LEU A 32 -1.43 0.21 -24.21
N LEU A 33 -2.06 0.36 -23.04
CA LEU A 33 -2.78 -0.73 -22.37
C LEU A 33 -4.19 -0.34 -21.89
N GLY A 34 -4.49 0.98 -21.76
CA GLY A 34 -5.64 1.49 -21.04
C GLY A 34 -7.01 1.01 -21.55
N ASP A 35 -7.22 1.05 -22.86
CA ASP A 35 -8.51 0.63 -23.45
C ASP A 35 -8.74 -0.89 -23.39
N LYS A 36 -7.64 -1.68 -23.24
CA LYS A 36 -7.69 -3.14 -23.13
C LYS A 36 -7.74 -3.63 -21.68
N LEU A 37 -7.15 -2.86 -20.74
CA LEU A 37 -7.05 -3.26 -19.35
C LEU A 37 -8.17 -2.70 -18.46
N ASN A 38 -8.94 -1.71 -18.91
CA ASN A 38 -10.11 -1.20 -18.20
C ASN A 38 -11.39 -1.46 -18.99
N SER A 39 -12.12 -2.47 -18.57
CA SER A 39 -13.42 -2.88 -19.10
C SER A 39 -14.44 -2.97 -17.96
N GLU A 40 -15.68 -3.28 -18.28
CA GLU A 40 -16.70 -3.57 -17.24
C GLU A 40 -16.32 -4.77 -16.37
N LYS A 41 -15.50 -5.72 -16.91
CA LYS A 41 -15.09 -6.96 -16.23
C LYS A 41 -13.73 -6.88 -15.54
N LEU A 42 -12.87 -5.96 -15.97
CA LEU A 42 -11.51 -5.81 -15.47
C LEU A 42 -11.20 -4.33 -15.22
N LYS A 43 -10.72 -4.01 -14.05
CA LYS A 43 -10.15 -2.70 -13.72
C LYS A 43 -8.69 -2.88 -13.36
N PHE A 44 -7.85 -2.04 -13.92
CA PHE A 44 -6.42 -1.96 -13.65
C PHE A 44 -6.06 -0.57 -13.16
N GLY A 45 -5.12 -0.48 -12.21
CA GLY A 45 -4.65 0.81 -11.72
C GLY A 45 -3.48 0.73 -10.75
N LEU A 46 -3.23 1.85 -10.10
CA LEU A 46 -2.23 2.00 -9.07
C LEU A 46 -2.89 1.81 -7.69
N ASP A 47 -2.26 1.03 -6.84
CA ASP A 47 -2.60 0.86 -5.42
C ASP A 47 -1.47 1.44 -4.58
N GLY A 48 -1.78 2.37 -3.69
CA GLY A 48 -0.78 3.03 -2.88
C GLY A 48 -1.35 3.56 -1.58
N GLY A 49 -0.47 3.76 -0.60
CA GLY A 49 -0.88 4.26 0.70
C GLY A 49 0.19 4.14 1.77
N VAL A 50 -0.25 4.21 3.00
CA VAL A 50 0.59 4.10 4.20
C VAL A 50 0.14 2.89 5.00
N ASN A 51 1.09 2.12 5.51
CA ASN A 51 0.79 1.14 6.55
C ASN A 51 1.44 1.54 7.88
N PHE A 52 0.81 1.11 8.95
CA PHE A 52 1.33 1.14 10.31
C PHE A 52 1.55 -0.31 10.72
N SER A 53 2.82 -0.70 10.83
CA SER A 53 3.19 -2.10 11.06
C SER A 53 4.01 -2.31 12.31
N THR A 54 3.85 -3.50 12.87
CA THR A 54 4.62 -4.02 14.00
C THR A 54 4.87 -5.52 13.79
N ILE A 55 5.60 -6.14 14.71
CA ILE A 55 5.85 -7.58 14.76
C ILE A 55 5.24 -8.11 16.06
N SER A 56 4.33 -9.10 15.95
CA SER A 56 3.79 -9.80 17.13
C SER A 56 4.84 -10.69 17.78
N ASN A 57 4.73 -10.91 19.08
CA ASN A 57 5.67 -11.68 19.89
C ASN A 57 7.10 -11.10 19.86
N LEU A 58 7.21 -9.79 19.73
CA LEU A 58 8.44 -9.01 19.83
C LEU A 58 8.19 -7.85 20.79
N ASP A 59 8.90 -7.83 21.91
CA ASP A 59 8.79 -6.81 22.95
C ASP A 59 10.19 -6.29 23.33
N PRO A 60 10.42 -4.98 23.33
CA PRO A 60 9.51 -3.91 22.90
C PRO A 60 9.32 -3.83 21.37
N SER A 61 8.11 -3.46 20.93
CA SER A 61 7.77 -3.32 19.52
C SER A 61 6.65 -2.30 19.34
N GLN A 62 6.92 -1.18 18.70
CA GLN A 62 5.97 -0.11 18.44
C GLN A 62 5.63 -0.04 16.95
N TYR A 63 4.40 0.39 16.65
CA TYR A 63 3.98 0.60 15.26
C TYR A 63 4.82 1.68 14.57
N LYS A 64 5.23 1.39 13.34
CA LYS A 64 5.94 2.32 12.46
C LYS A 64 5.16 2.51 11.17
N ALA A 65 5.08 3.78 10.72
CA ALA A 65 4.48 4.13 9.44
C ALA A 65 5.45 3.85 8.30
N HIS A 66 4.96 3.16 7.24
CA HIS A 66 5.70 2.91 6.01
C HIS A 66 4.81 3.18 4.79
N PHE A 67 5.44 3.50 3.66
CA PHE A 67 4.76 3.76 2.40
C PHE A 67 4.68 2.49 1.54
N ASN A 68 3.53 2.30 0.87
CA ASN A 68 3.29 1.20 -0.06
C ASN A 68 2.90 1.72 -1.43
N LEU A 69 3.34 1.04 -2.48
CA LEU A 69 2.98 1.37 -3.86
C LEU A 69 3.01 0.12 -4.72
N GLY A 70 2.05 0.01 -5.62
CA GLY A 70 1.97 -1.10 -6.56
C GLY A 70 0.89 -0.93 -7.60
N PHE A 71 0.54 -2.04 -8.22
CA PHE A 71 -0.51 -2.14 -9.23
C PHE A 71 -1.59 -3.08 -8.74
N TYR A 72 -2.84 -2.80 -9.11
CA TYR A 72 -3.96 -3.67 -8.80
C TYR A 72 -4.74 -4.05 -10.05
N PHE A 73 -5.45 -5.16 -9.93
CA PHE A 73 -6.46 -5.64 -10.85
C PHE A 73 -7.72 -5.99 -10.05
N ASP A 74 -8.87 -5.48 -10.49
CA ASP A 74 -10.18 -5.90 -10.00
C ASP A 74 -10.90 -6.67 -11.11
N PHE A 75 -11.12 -7.99 -10.92
CA PHE A 75 -11.85 -8.85 -11.84
C PHE A 75 -13.29 -9.01 -11.34
N LEU A 76 -14.26 -8.63 -12.15
CA LEU A 76 -15.68 -8.95 -11.89
C LEU A 76 -15.89 -10.46 -12.06
N LEU A 77 -16.22 -11.18 -10.97
CA LEU A 77 -16.30 -12.64 -11.00
C LEU A 77 -17.49 -13.17 -11.79
N LYS A 78 -18.63 -12.44 -11.76
CA LYS A 78 -19.84 -12.82 -12.48
C LYS A 78 -20.62 -11.58 -12.88
N GLU A 79 -21.15 -11.56 -14.10
CA GLU A 79 -22.02 -10.49 -14.59
C GLU A 79 -23.25 -10.30 -13.68
N ASN A 80 -23.67 -9.05 -13.52
CA ASN A 80 -24.78 -8.65 -12.63
C ASN A 80 -24.57 -9.00 -11.14
N THR A 81 -23.33 -9.22 -10.70
CA THR A 81 -22.99 -9.43 -9.30
C THR A 81 -22.19 -8.25 -8.75
N HIS A 82 -22.02 -8.27 -7.44
CA HIS A 82 -21.22 -7.29 -6.71
C HIS A 82 -19.90 -7.88 -6.21
N TRP A 83 -19.51 -9.06 -6.73
CA TRP A 83 -18.33 -9.79 -6.33
C TRP A 83 -17.17 -9.53 -7.27
N TYR A 84 -16.03 -9.18 -6.72
CA TYR A 84 -14.78 -8.94 -7.42
C TYR A 84 -13.66 -9.76 -6.79
N LEU A 85 -12.73 -10.18 -7.62
CA LEU A 85 -11.42 -10.63 -7.18
C LEU A 85 -10.47 -9.43 -7.29
N HIS A 86 -10.01 -8.93 -6.14
CA HIS A 86 -8.99 -7.89 -6.08
C HIS A 86 -7.63 -8.56 -5.89
N THR A 87 -6.70 -8.30 -6.79
CA THR A 87 -5.32 -8.78 -6.71
C THR A 87 -4.38 -7.74 -7.31
N GLY A 88 -3.07 -7.99 -7.21
CA GLY A 88 -2.06 -7.09 -7.75
C GLY A 88 -0.69 -7.38 -7.19
N VAL A 89 0.22 -6.45 -7.38
CA VAL A 89 1.57 -6.52 -6.81
C VAL A 89 1.93 -5.18 -6.19
N LEU A 90 2.10 -5.15 -4.89
CA LEU A 90 2.73 -4.02 -4.22
C LEU A 90 4.25 -4.19 -4.39
N VAL A 91 4.82 -3.44 -5.32
CA VAL A 91 6.26 -3.50 -5.64
C VAL A 91 7.12 -2.85 -4.56
N LYS A 92 6.52 -1.97 -3.77
CA LYS A 92 7.08 -1.40 -2.56
C LYS A 92 6.08 -1.65 -1.42
N SER A 93 6.39 -2.59 -0.56
CA SER A 93 5.63 -2.89 0.65
C SER A 93 6.64 -3.09 1.77
N THR A 94 6.81 -2.09 2.61
CA THR A 94 7.73 -2.15 3.75
C THR A 94 6.90 -2.32 5.01
N MET A 95 7.32 -3.23 5.88
CA MET A 95 6.75 -3.48 7.20
C MET A 95 7.87 -3.54 8.25
N GLY A 96 7.52 -3.41 9.50
CA GLY A 96 8.42 -3.56 10.63
C GLY A 96 8.18 -2.51 11.71
N PRO A 97 8.64 -2.78 12.95
CA PRO A 97 8.47 -1.93 14.11
C PRO A 97 9.57 -0.88 14.24
N GLN A 98 9.33 0.02 15.17
CA GLN A 98 10.34 0.88 15.80
C GLN A 98 10.37 0.65 17.30
N GLY A 99 11.36 1.27 17.98
CA GLY A 99 11.47 1.24 19.44
C GLY A 99 11.84 -0.13 20.00
N MET A 100 12.57 -0.93 19.20
CA MET A 100 13.15 -2.19 19.66
C MET A 100 14.44 -1.91 20.44
N ASP A 101 14.73 -2.76 21.43
CA ASP A 101 16.02 -2.72 22.13
C ASP A 101 17.18 -3.06 21.20
N THR A 102 18.34 -2.48 21.48
CA THR A 102 19.57 -2.80 20.76
C THR A 102 20.09 -4.18 21.14
N TYR A 103 20.69 -4.86 20.18
CA TYR A 103 21.31 -6.17 20.38
C TYR A 103 22.77 -6.14 19.93
N PHE A 104 23.55 -7.12 20.38
CA PHE A 104 24.95 -7.23 20.01
C PHE A 104 25.12 -7.57 18.53
N THR A 105 25.87 -6.70 17.82
CA THR A 105 26.18 -6.87 16.39
C THR A 105 27.42 -7.75 16.17
N GLY A 106 28.20 -8.00 17.21
CA GLY A 106 29.52 -8.65 17.16
C GLY A 106 30.67 -7.68 16.90
N ASN A 107 30.39 -6.38 16.77
CA ASN A 107 31.40 -5.34 16.65
C ASN A 107 31.42 -4.48 17.94
N ALA A 108 32.44 -4.71 18.80
CA ALA A 108 32.49 -4.07 20.11
C ALA A 108 32.44 -2.53 20.08
N ASN A 109 32.96 -1.90 19.03
CA ASN A 109 32.91 -0.45 18.89
C ASN A 109 31.48 0.03 18.60
N LEU A 110 30.75 -0.64 17.69
CA LEU A 110 29.36 -0.32 17.40
C LEU A 110 28.48 -0.64 18.60
N ASP A 111 28.68 -1.79 19.21
CA ASP A 111 27.88 -2.23 20.35
C ASP A 111 28.01 -1.27 21.53
N SER A 112 29.19 -0.67 21.75
CA SER A 112 29.38 0.34 22.81
C SER A 112 28.71 1.68 22.49
N ILE A 113 28.69 2.11 21.23
CA ILE A 113 28.07 3.37 20.79
C ILE A 113 26.52 3.31 20.92
N TYR A 114 25.91 2.18 20.58
CA TYR A 114 24.45 2.05 20.53
C TYR A 114 23.83 1.45 21.80
N VAL A 115 24.58 1.35 22.90
CA VAL A 115 24.03 0.95 24.20
C VAL A 115 22.94 1.94 24.63
N GLY A 116 21.74 1.41 24.94
CA GLY A 116 20.58 2.22 25.35
C GLY A 116 19.88 2.98 24.22
N GLY A 117 20.34 2.81 22.97
CA GLY A 117 19.65 3.30 21.80
C GLY A 117 18.41 2.48 21.45
N ASN A 118 17.86 2.71 20.27
CA ASN A 118 16.72 1.95 19.76
C ASN A 118 16.92 1.49 18.31
N ILE A 119 16.12 0.50 17.89
CA ILE A 119 16.17 -0.07 16.55
C ILE A 119 14.85 0.15 15.85
N GLU A 120 14.92 0.58 14.58
CA GLU A 120 13.84 0.52 13.61
C GLU A 120 14.14 -0.62 12.61
N ARG A 121 13.23 -1.58 12.50
CA ARG A 121 13.32 -2.68 11.55
C ARG A 121 12.53 -2.39 10.29
N LYS A 122 13.16 -2.60 9.13
CA LYS A 122 12.52 -2.45 7.80
C LYS A 122 12.62 -3.74 7.01
N LEU A 123 11.48 -4.41 6.86
CA LEU A 123 11.32 -5.61 6.05
C LEU A 123 10.59 -5.21 4.77
N SER A 124 11.27 -5.30 3.63
CA SER A 124 10.71 -4.88 2.33
C SER A 124 10.30 -6.08 1.50
N TYR A 125 9.05 -6.08 1.05
CA TYR A 125 8.41 -7.18 0.34
C TYR A 125 7.89 -6.75 -1.03
N PHE A 126 7.92 -7.69 -1.98
CA PHE A 126 6.91 -7.74 -3.03
C PHE A 126 5.70 -8.45 -2.45
N SER A 127 4.55 -7.77 -2.40
CA SER A 127 3.35 -8.32 -1.76
C SER A 127 2.23 -8.49 -2.77
N VAL A 128 1.59 -9.66 -2.75
CA VAL A 128 0.53 -10.07 -3.68
C VAL A 128 -0.72 -10.38 -2.87
N PRO A 129 -1.65 -9.42 -2.70
CA PRO A 129 -2.96 -9.67 -2.13
C PRO A 129 -3.83 -10.43 -3.13
N VAL A 130 -4.64 -11.36 -2.64
CA VAL A 130 -5.67 -12.08 -3.41
C VAL A 130 -6.96 -12.04 -2.59
N LEU A 131 -7.75 -10.97 -2.79
CA LEU A 131 -8.87 -10.66 -1.93
C LEU A 131 -10.20 -10.84 -2.67
N LEU A 132 -11.12 -11.54 -2.06
CA LEU A 132 -12.50 -11.55 -2.48
C LEU A 132 -13.18 -10.29 -1.95
N ARG A 133 -13.69 -9.44 -2.85
CA ARG A 133 -14.33 -8.17 -2.53
C ARG A 133 -15.81 -8.22 -2.86
N TYR A 134 -16.63 -7.77 -1.92
CA TYR A 134 -18.07 -7.57 -2.13
C TYR A 134 -18.40 -6.08 -2.04
N LYS A 135 -18.95 -5.51 -3.12
CA LYS A 135 -19.33 -4.11 -3.21
C LYS A 135 -20.85 -3.97 -3.00
N PHE A 136 -21.22 -3.19 -1.98
CA PHE A 136 -22.63 -2.88 -1.68
C PHE A 136 -23.18 -1.80 -2.63
N LYS A 137 -24.50 -1.64 -2.67
CA LYS A 137 -25.17 -0.62 -3.51
C LYS A 137 -24.83 0.83 -3.11
N ASN A 138 -24.44 1.05 -1.88
CA ASN A 138 -24.02 2.35 -1.31
C ASN A 138 -22.55 2.67 -1.53
N GLU A 139 -21.88 1.97 -2.45
CA GLU A 139 -20.47 2.16 -2.81
C GLU A 139 -19.46 1.70 -1.73
N ILE A 140 -19.92 1.27 -0.56
CA ILE A 140 -19.06 0.60 0.43
C ILE A 140 -18.69 -0.78 -0.10
N PHE A 141 -17.48 -1.25 0.23
CA PHE A 141 -17.09 -2.63 -0.01
C PHE A 141 -16.37 -3.22 1.19
N VAL A 142 -16.44 -4.54 1.29
CA VAL A 142 -15.64 -5.34 2.21
C VAL A 142 -14.80 -6.31 1.39
N GLU A 143 -13.64 -6.65 1.91
CA GLU A 143 -12.73 -7.56 1.22
C GLU A 143 -11.97 -8.42 2.23
N ALA A 144 -11.67 -9.66 1.84
CA ALA A 144 -10.86 -10.56 2.64
C ALA A 144 -10.19 -11.62 1.77
N GLY A 145 -9.04 -12.11 2.20
CA GLY A 145 -8.33 -13.18 1.52
C GLY A 145 -6.87 -13.32 1.94
N PRO A 146 -6.11 -14.21 1.31
CA PRO A 146 -4.70 -14.37 1.54
C PRO A 146 -3.88 -13.21 0.97
N ASN A 147 -2.72 -12.98 1.59
CA ASN A 147 -1.67 -12.11 1.08
C ASN A 147 -0.34 -12.86 1.15
N LEU A 148 0.42 -12.81 0.06
CA LEU A 148 1.73 -13.44 -0.05
C LEU A 148 2.80 -12.37 -0.23
N GLY A 149 3.80 -12.36 0.62
CA GLY A 149 4.95 -11.47 0.58
C GLY A 149 6.24 -12.22 0.25
N LEU A 150 7.02 -11.68 -0.67
CA LEU A 150 8.38 -12.15 -0.95
C LEU A 150 9.38 -11.11 -0.43
N LEU A 151 10.10 -11.45 0.63
CA LEU A 151 11.12 -10.59 1.23
C LEU A 151 12.32 -10.44 0.29
N TYR A 152 12.61 -9.21 -0.11
CA TYR A 152 13.79 -8.91 -0.91
C TYR A 152 14.86 -8.12 -0.14
N LYS A 153 14.49 -7.43 0.96
CA LYS A 153 15.42 -6.66 1.77
C LYS A 153 14.98 -6.64 3.23
N ALA A 154 15.94 -6.81 4.15
CA ALA A 154 15.75 -6.62 5.58
C ALA A 154 16.91 -5.81 6.15
N ASN A 155 16.59 -4.75 6.88
CA ASN A 155 17.58 -3.89 7.54
C ASN A 155 17.08 -3.52 8.92
N ASP A 156 18.01 -3.50 9.86
CA ASP A 156 17.86 -2.86 11.16
C ASP A 156 18.64 -1.55 11.16
N TYR A 157 17.99 -0.48 11.58
CA TYR A 157 18.56 0.84 11.73
C TYR A 157 18.69 1.10 13.23
N PHE A 158 19.93 1.22 13.69
CA PHE A 158 20.26 1.55 15.07
C PHE A 158 20.33 3.07 15.18
N TYR A 159 19.68 3.61 16.19
CA TYR A 159 19.67 5.02 16.52
C TYR A 159 20.14 5.21 17.94
N THR A 160 20.98 6.22 18.16
CA THR A 160 21.36 6.68 19.49
C THR A 160 21.56 8.19 19.46
N ASP A 161 21.12 8.85 20.52
CA ASP A 161 21.33 10.28 20.72
C ASP A 161 22.73 10.47 21.33
N VAL A 162 23.63 11.14 20.63
CA VAL A 162 24.98 11.43 21.10
C VAL A 162 25.06 12.83 21.70
N ASN A 163 24.27 13.75 21.17
CA ASN A 163 24.05 15.12 21.68
C ASN A 163 22.63 15.52 21.21
N GLU A 164 22.07 16.57 21.82
CA GLU A 164 20.71 17.04 21.56
C GLU A 164 20.39 17.38 20.07
N GLU A 165 21.41 17.39 19.18
CA GLU A 165 21.26 17.80 17.77
C GLU A 165 21.74 16.77 16.73
N ASP A 166 22.44 15.69 17.10
CA ASP A 166 23.06 14.74 16.17
C ASP A 166 22.72 13.29 16.49
N ASP A 167 21.74 12.75 15.78
CA ASP A 167 21.39 11.32 15.82
C ASP A 167 22.40 10.48 15.04
N LEU A 168 23.13 9.61 15.71
CA LEU A 168 23.93 8.61 15.03
C LEU A 168 23.03 7.46 14.53
N THR A 169 23.17 7.16 13.25
CA THR A 169 22.41 6.05 12.62
C THR A 169 23.40 5.04 12.03
N TYR A 170 23.23 3.77 12.41
CA TYR A 170 23.93 2.64 11.79
C TYR A 170 22.93 1.68 11.15
N LYS A 171 23.20 1.27 9.93
CA LYS A 171 22.36 0.33 9.17
C LYS A 171 23.02 -1.03 9.08
N LEU A 172 22.33 -2.05 9.58
CA LEU A 172 22.73 -3.45 9.47
C LEU A 172 21.80 -4.18 8.49
N GLU A 173 22.36 -4.81 7.46
CA GLU A 173 21.62 -5.69 6.56
C GLU A 173 21.63 -7.12 7.14
N ASN A 174 20.43 -7.66 7.41
CA ASN A 174 20.28 -8.92 8.12
C ASN A 174 19.25 -9.86 7.46
N ARG A 175 19.06 -9.72 6.13
CA ARG A 175 18.08 -10.49 5.34
C ARG A 175 18.21 -12.00 5.53
N ASP A 176 19.43 -12.51 5.72
CA ASP A 176 19.70 -13.95 5.83
C ASP A 176 19.11 -14.60 7.09
N LEU A 177 18.74 -13.79 8.09
CA LEU A 177 18.07 -14.27 9.31
C LEU A 177 16.58 -14.55 9.10
N TYR A 178 15.99 -14.03 8.01
CA TYR A 178 14.55 -14.06 7.78
C TYR A 178 14.12 -15.10 6.76
N ASN A 179 12.91 -15.62 6.96
CA ASN A 179 12.19 -16.37 5.94
C ASN A 179 11.87 -15.47 4.75
N ARG A 180 12.03 -16.00 3.53
CA ARG A 180 11.79 -15.23 2.30
C ARG A 180 10.31 -15.03 2.01
N ILE A 181 9.47 -15.93 2.51
CA ILE A 181 8.03 -15.93 2.26
C ILE A 181 7.31 -15.52 3.55
N ASP A 182 6.49 -14.49 3.42
CA ASP A 182 5.55 -14.07 4.44
C ASP A 182 4.13 -14.28 3.89
N ALA A 183 3.41 -15.24 4.47
CA ALA A 183 2.05 -15.56 4.08
C ALA A 183 1.10 -15.30 5.25
N GLY A 184 -0.02 -14.66 4.95
CA GLY A 184 -0.99 -14.29 5.97
C GLY A 184 -2.37 -14.02 5.39
N VAL A 185 -3.22 -13.51 6.24
CA VAL A 185 -4.59 -13.10 5.90
C VAL A 185 -4.72 -11.59 5.95
N MET A 186 -5.51 -11.06 5.02
CA MET A 186 -5.82 -9.65 4.94
C MET A 186 -7.34 -9.49 4.89
N ALA A 187 -7.87 -8.53 5.63
CA ALA A 187 -9.27 -8.15 5.57
C ALA A 187 -9.39 -6.62 5.60
N GLY A 188 -10.43 -6.11 4.95
CA GLY A 188 -10.58 -4.66 4.84
C GLY A 188 -11.98 -4.20 4.51
N VAL A 189 -12.14 -2.90 4.64
CA VAL A 189 -13.35 -2.16 4.26
C VAL A 189 -12.95 -0.89 3.51
N GLY A 190 -13.74 -0.50 2.54
CA GLY A 190 -13.47 0.71 1.79
C GLY A 190 -14.70 1.29 1.14
N PHE A 191 -14.48 2.38 0.46
CA PHE A 191 -15.50 3.16 -0.23
C PHE A 191 -15.03 3.51 -1.64
N HIS A 192 -15.93 3.36 -2.61
CA HIS A 192 -15.70 3.78 -3.98
C HIS A 192 -16.17 5.23 -4.16
N VAL A 193 -15.22 6.13 -4.35
CA VAL A 193 -15.45 7.56 -4.53
C VAL A 193 -15.69 7.85 -6.01
N LEU A 194 -16.69 8.66 -6.32
CA LEU A 194 -17.10 9.02 -7.68
C LEU A 194 -17.58 7.79 -8.50
N LYS A 195 -18.87 7.73 -8.78
CA LYS A 195 -19.49 6.67 -9.57
C LYS A 195 -18.79 6.53 -10.94
N GLY A 196 -18.72 5.30 -11.43
CA GLY A 196 -18.13 5.00 -12.74
C GLY A 196 -16.63 4.73 -12.68
N THR A 197 -15.82 5.69 -13.12
CA THR A 197 -14.34 5.59 -13.18
C THR A 197 -13.64 6.06 -11.90
N GLY A 198 -14.36 6.13 -10.79
CA GLY A 198 -13.84 6.62 -9.52
C GLY A 198 -12.74 5.75 -8.93
N TYR A 199 -12.19 6.21 -7.84
CA TYR A 199 -11.12 5.55 -7.09
C TYR A 199 -11.65 4.92 -5.80
N ASN A 200 -10.93 3.94 -5.28
CA ASN A 200 -11.24 3.33 -4.00
C ASN A 200 -10.34 3.92 -2.92
N ILE A 201 -10.91 4.15 -1.73
CA ILE A 201 -10.17 4.44 -0.50
C ILE A 201 -10.59 3.37 0.51
N GLY A 202 -9.64 2.84 1.26
CA GLY A 202 -9.97 1.80 2.23
C GLY A 202 -8.95 1.64 3.33
N LEU A 203 -9.36 0.85 4.31
CA LEU A 203 -8.54 0.36 5.40
C LEU A 203 -8.44 -1.15 5.26
N ARG A 204 -7.23 -1.70 5.44
CA ARG A 204 -6.95 -3.14 5.51
C ARG A 204 -6.19 -3.44 6.78
N TYR A 205 -6.42 -4.62 7.32
CA TYR A 205 -5.58 -5.20 8.34
C TYR A 205 -4.96 -6.48 7.80
N TYR A 206 -3.65 -6.62 7.97
CA TYR A 206 -2.88 -7.80 7.62
C TYR A 206 -2.34 -8.46 8.88
N TYR A 207 -2.43 -9.79 8.95
CA TYR A 207 -1.80 -10.61 9.96
C TYR A 207 -1.05 -11.78 9.32
N GLY A 208 0.27 -11.83 9.53
CA GLY A 208 1.13 -12.91 9.06
C GLY A 208 0.85 -14.21 9.80
N LEU A 209 0.78 -15.31 9.07
CA LEU A 209 0.62 -16.65 9.62
C LEU A 209 1.96 -17.40 9.67
N THR A 210 2.91 -17.01 8.82
CA THR A 210 4.27 -17.58 8.80
C THR A 210 5.16 -16.87 9.81
N GLY A 211 6.08 -17.60 10.43
CA GLY A 211 7.14 -17.02 11.25
C GLY A 211 8.14 -16.23 10.40
N LEU A 212 8.59 -15.09 10.91
CA LEU A 212 9.53 -14.21 10.21
C LEU A 212 10.96 -14.75 10.24
N MET A 213 11.42 -15.25 11.37
CA MET A 213 12.78 -15.73 11.57
C MET A 213 12.94 -17.16 11.08
N LYS A 214 14.13 -17.50 10.53
CA LYS A 214 14.47 -18.87 10.17
C LYS A 214 14.66 -19.75 11.40
N ASP A 215 15.30 -19.18 12.43
CA ASP A 215 15.54 -19.85 13.70
C ASP A 215 14.47 -19.40 14.70
N ASN A 216 13.44 -20.22 14.85
CA ASN A 216 12.37 -20.01 15.83
C ASN A 216 12.68 -20.76 17.12
N THR A 217 13.39 -20.12 18.04
CA THR A 217 13.64 -20.68 19.40
C THR A 217 12.59 -20.22 20.43
N GLY A 218 11.42 -19.78 20.02
CA GLY A 218 10.35 -19.26 20.87
C GLY A 218 9.04 -19.12 20.10
N ASP A 219 8.15 -18.28 20.61
CA ASP A 219 6.92 -17.97 19.91
C ASP A 219 7.22 -17.29 18.57
N PRO A 220 6.61 -17.75 17.48
CA PRO A 220 6.92 -17.23 16.17
C PRO A 220 6.55 -15.75 16.02
N GLN A 221 7.54 -14.93 15.70
CA GLN A 221 7.34 -13.54 15.35
C GLN A 221 6.62 -13.44 13.99
N ARG A 222 5.61 -12.57 13.89
CA ARG A 222 4.78 -12.40 12.69
C ARG A 222 4.53 -10.94 12.40
N ASN A 223 4.47 -10.58 11.13
CA ASN A 223 4.06 -9.24 10.70
C ASN A 223 2.60 -8.97 11.03
N SER A 224 2.32 -7.75 11.47
CA SER A 224 0.97 -7.22 11.67
C SER A 224 0.95 -5.79 11.16
N ALA A 225 -0.03 -5.42 10.34
CA ALA A 225 -0.08 -4.09 9.73
C ALA A 225 -1.50 -3.62 9.45
N PHE A 226 -1.75 -2.34 9.74
CA PHE A 226 -2.92 -1.59 9.28
C PHE A 226 -2.53 -0.78 8.06
N TYR A 227 -3.31 -0.87 6.98
CA TYR A 227 -3.11 -0.12 5.75
C TYR A 227 -4.21 0.91 5.58
N LEU A 228 -3.84 2.16 5.32
CA LEU A 228 -4.70 3.17 4.70
C LEU A 228 -4.27 3.29 3.24
N TYR A 229 -5.15 2.98 2.29
CA TYR A 229 -4.80 2.90 0.88
C TYR A 229 -5.79 3.61 -0.02
N ALA A 230 -5.32 3.97 -1.21
CA ALA A 230 -6.13 4.42 -2.32
C ALA A 230 -5.76 3.63 -3.58
N SER A 231 -6.78 3.17 -4.32
CA SER A 231 -6.60 2.50 -5.61
C SER A 231 -7.14 3.39 -6.71
N LEU A 232 -6.24 3.85 -7.59
CA LEU A 232 -6.53 4.79 -8.67
C LEU A 232 -6.54 4.04 -10.01
N PRO A 233 -7.68 3.98 -10.74
CA PRO A 233 -7.71 3.34 -12.05
C PRO A 233 -6.85 4.11 -13.04
N VAL A 234 -6.03 3.40 -13.82
CA VAL A 234 -5.18 3.95 -14.87
C VAL A 234 -5.85 3.69 -16.22
N GLY A 235 -5.94 4.72 -17.08
CA GLY A 235 -6.53 4.56 -18.41
C GLY A 235 -8.03 4.81 -18.51
N ALA A 236 -8.65 5.29 -17.45
CA ALA A 236 -10.01 5.84 -17.49
C ALA A 236 -10.01 7.23 -18.18
N GLY A 237 -9.43 7.32 -19.39
CA GLY A 237 -9.32 8.57 -20.13
C GLY A 237 -10.67 9.12 -20.61
N GLU A 238 -10.63 10.28 -21.28
CA GLU A 238 -11.84 11.00 -21.76
C GLU A 238 -12.82 10.13 -22.56
N LYS A 239 -12.33 9.14 -23.31
CA LYS A 239 -13.17 8.19 -24.06
C LYS A 239 -13.99 7.26 -23.14
N ALA A 240 -13.43 6.85 -21.99
CA ALA A 240 -14.17 6.03 -21.03
C ALA A 240 -15.20 6.88 -20.26
N LYS A 241 -14.88 8.15 -19.98
CA LYS A 241 -15.84 9.12 -19.43
C LYS A 241 -16.98 9.38 -20.39
N ALA A 242 -16.68 9.69 -21.66
CA ALA A 242 -17.69 9.94 -22.69
C ALA A 242 -18.60 8.71 -22.90
N LYS A 243 -18.06 7.49 -22.85
CA LYS A 243 -18.84 6.25 -22.98
C LYS A 243 -19.71 5.98 -21.75
N ALA A 244 -19.24 6.34 -20.55
CA ALA A 244 -20.01 6.24 -19.32
C ALA A 244 -21.16 7.25 -19.29
N GLU A 245 -20.91 8.49 -19.68
CA GLU A 245 -21.91 9.57 -19.79
C GLU A 245 -22.97 9.24 -20.86
N ALA A 246 -22.55 8.73 -22.02
CA ALA A 246 -23.46 8.29 -23.08
C ALA A 246 -24.39 7.15 -22.60
N LYS A 247 -23.88 6.21 -21.81
CA LYS A 247 -24.64 5.09 -21.24
C LYS A 247 -25.60 5.52 -20.13
N GLU A 248 -25.26 6.54 -19.35
CA GLU A 248 -26.16 7.16 -18.36
C GLU A 248 -27.30 7.91 -19.06
N LEU A 249 -27.00 8.72 -20.06
CA LEU A 249 -28.01 9.42 -20.87
C LEU A 249 -28.97 8.42 -21.57
N GLU A 250 -28.47 7.32 -22.06
CA GLU A 250 -29.33 6.27 -22.66
C GLU A 250 -30.24 5.57 -21.62
N LYS A 251 -29.73 5.38 -20.38
CA LYS A 251 -30.53 4.84 -19.27
C LYS A 251 -31.62 5.82 -18.82
N GLU A 252 -31.29 7.11 -18.76
CA GLU A 252 -32.24 8.16 -18.39
C GLU A 252 -33.31 8.33 -19.47
N ALA A 253 -32.94 8.32 -20.75
CA ALA A 253 -33.89 8.34 -21.87
C ALA A 253 -34.83 7.14 -21.85
N LYS A 254 -34.33 5.93 -21.52
CA LYS A 254 -35.16 4.72 -21.38
C LYS A 254 -36.11 4.77 -20.17
N LYS A 255 -35.71 5.45 -19.07
CA LYS A 255 -36.59 5.67 -17.91
C LYS A 255 -37.69 6.69 -18.23
N ALA A 256 -37.33 7.80 -18.83
CA ALA A 256 -38.30 8.84 -19.22
C ALA A 256 -39.32 8.34 -20.27
N GLY A 257 -38.92 7.40 -21.14
CA GLY A 257 -39.80 6.76 -22.11
C GLY A 257 -40.77 5.71 -21.51
N LYS A 258 -40.49 5.20 -20.30
CA LYS A 258 -41.38 4.27 -19.58
C LYS A 258 -42.38 4.98 -18.66
N GLU A 259 -42.10 6.22 -18.23
CA GLU A 259 -43.03 7.02 -17.42
C GLU A 259 -44.13 7.72 -18.29
N LYS A 260 -43.99 7.69 -19.60
CA LYS A 260 -44.97 8.27 -20.54
C LYS A 260 -45.89 7.26 -21.18
N LYS A 261 -45.85 6.00 -20.77
CA LYS A 261 -46.80 4.92 -21.13
C LYS A 261 -47.52 4.42 -19.88
#